data_b70d776d1a1866824729c917a9f6396d
#
_entry.id   b70d776d1a1866824729c917a9f6396d
#
_cell.length_a   1.000
_cell.length_b   1.000
_cell.length_c   1.000
_cell.angle_alpha   90.00
_cell.angle_beta   90.00
_cell.angle_gamma   90.00
#
_symmetry.space_group_name_H-M   'P 1'
#
loop_
_entity.id
_entity.type
_entity.pdbx_description
1 polymer ?
#
loop_
_entity_poly.entity_id
_entity_poly.type
_entity_poly.pdbx_seq_one_letter_code
_entity_poly.pdbx_strand_id
1 'polypeptide(L)'
;YGLFEEYRMEDADYAMVIIGSAAGTGKDTVDTLRKQGVRAGLLKIRLFRPFPAEEIAEALKNVKYLAIMDRTEDYNGHCGPLGAEIKSALYNADLHPATLNYCYGIGGRDVTVESLASVFEDLKTVEETGELGETYRYLSVRE
;
A
#
# COMPACT_ATOMS: atom_id res chain seq x y z
N TYR A 1 13.83 -13.65 -9.36
CA TYR A 1 12.52 -13.94 -8.86
C TYR A 1 12.43 -13.73 -7.36
N GLY A 2 12.05 -12.56 -6.96
CA GLY A 2 12.00 -12.26 -5.55
C GLY A 2 10.69 -12.65 -4.90
N LEU A 3 10.66 -12.56 -3.58
CA LEU A 3 9.45 -12.73 -2.78
C LEU A 3 8.53 -11.54 -2.94
N PHE A 4 9.03 -10.46 -3.50
CA PHE A 4 8.25 -9.26 -3.82
C PHE A 4 8.82 -8.61 -5.06
N GLU A 5 8.04 -7.71 -5.64
CA GLU A 5 8.43 -6.96 -6.84
C GLU A 5 8.27 -5.47 -6.57
N GLU A 6 9.31 -4.71 -6.90
CA GLU A 6 9.27 -3.24 -6.79
C GLU A 6 8.88 -2.66 -8.13
N TYR A 7 7.94 -1.71 -8.13
CA TYR A 7 7.53 -1.01 -9.33
C TYR A 7 7.63 0.49 -9.10
N ARG A 8 8.58 1.13 -9.77
CA ARG A 8 8.86 2.56 -9.68
C ARG A 8 9.16 3.04 -8.27
N MET A 9 9.89 2.21 -7.52
CA MET A 9 10.21 2.51 -6.12
C MET A 9 11.45 3.36 -5.92
N GLU A 10 12.31 3.52 -6.93
CA GLU A 10 13.63 4.15 -6.75
C GLU A 10 13.54 5.56 -6.17
N ASP A 11 12.53 6.33 -6.57
CA ASP A 11 12.37 7.71 -6.11
C ASP A 11 10.97 7.96 -5.55
N ALA A 12 10.29 6.91 -5.09
CA ALA A 12 8.90 7.05 -4.63
C ALA A 12 8.86 7.75 -3.27
N ASP A 13 8.07 8.81 -3.18
CA ASP A 13 7.72 9.44 -1.91
C ASP A 13 6.47 8.81 -1.32
N TYR A 14 5.56 8.36 -2.18
CA TYR A 14 4.30 7.71 -1.83
C TYR A 14 4.37 6.29 -2.37
N ALA A 15 4.07 5.31 -1.54
CA ALA A 15 4.10 3.92 -1.98
C ALA A 15 2.88 3.16 -1.48
N MET A 16 2.52 2.14 -2.26
CA MET A 16 1.45 1.23 -1.90
C MET A 16 2.01 -0.19 -1.85
N VAL A 17 1.71 -0.92 -0.79
CA VAL A 17 2.06 -2.34 -0.66
C VAL A 17 0.80 -3.16 -0.85
N ILE A 18 0.83 -4.13 -1.76
CA ILE A 18 -0.35 -4.90 -2.14
C ILE A 18 0.04 -6.34 -2.46
N ILE A 19 -0.88 -7.27 -2.21
CA ILE A 19 -0.71 -8.69 -2.55
C ILE A 19 -1.72 -9.07 -3.62
N GLY A 20 -1.32 -9.97 -4.52
CA GLY A 20 -2.25 -10.64 -5.40
C GLY A 20 -2.51 -9.92 -6.71
N SER A 21 -3.64 -10.27 -7.34
CA SER A 21 -3.96 -9.81 -8.70
C SER A 21 -4.24 -8.32 -8.80
N ALA A 22 -4.60 -7.68 -7.70
CA ALA A 22 -4.84 -6.24 -7.68
C ALA A 22 -3.57 -5.43 -8.00
N ALA A 23 -2.40 -6.05 -7.96
CA ALA A 23 -1.15 -5.36 -8.25
C ALA A 23 -1.09 -4.84 -9.68
N GLY A 24 -1.74 -5.51 -10.64
CA GLY A 24 -1.82 -5.02 -12.03
C GLY A 24 -2.53 -3.68 -12.09
N THR A 25 -3.68 -3.57 -11.43
CA THR A 25 -4.41 -2.31 -11.32
C THR A 25 -3.56 -1.26 -10.58
N GLY A 26 -2.79 -1.70 -9.58
CA GLY A 26 -1.89 -0.83 -8.85
C GLY A 26 -0.80 -0.24 -9.74
N LYS A 27 -0.22 -1.03 -10.64
CA LYS A 27 0.78 -0.54 -11.58
C LYS A 27 0.20 0.50 -12.53
N ASP A 28 -1.01 0.27 -13.04
CA ASP A 28 -1.70 1.23 -13.90
C ASP A 28 -1.96 2.54 -13.15
N THR A 29 -2.33 2.43 -11.88
CA THR A 29 -2.57 3.60 -11.04
C THR A 29 -1.28 4.41 -10.85
N VAL A 30 -0.18 3.72 -10.54
CA VAL A 30 1.13 4.38 -10.39
C VAL A 30 1.53 5.09 -11.66
N ASP A 31 1.36 4.45 -12.82
CA ASP A 31 1.70 5.06 -14.09
C ASP A 31 0.88 6.32 -14.35
N THR A 32 -0.41 6.27 -14.05
CA THR A 32 -1.29 7.42 -14.21
C THR A 32 -0.84 8.58 -13.33
N LEU A 33 -0.53 8.30 -12.06
CA LEU A 33 -0.07 9.33 -11.13
C LEU A 33 1.28 9.89 -11.51
N ARG A 34 2.19 9.07 -12.02
CA ARG A 34 3.49 9.53 -12.50
C ARG A 34 3.36 10.52 -13.65
N LYS A 35 2.40 10.31 -14.54
CA LYS A 35 2.10 11.26 -15.62
C LYS A 35 1.64 12.59 -15.07
N GLN A 36 1.08 12.62 -13.87
CA GLN A 36 0.62 13.84 -13.22
C GLN A 36 1.69 14.46 -12.32
N GLY A 37 2.90 13.92 -12.32
CA GLY A 37 4.01 14.45 -11.53
C GLY A 37 4.08 13.93 -10.09
N VAL A 38 3.29 12.92 -9.75
CA VAL A 38 3.30 12.32 -8.42
C VAL A 38 4.31 11.19 -8.37
N ARG A 39 5.25 11.23 -7.43
CA ARG A 39 6.27 10.19 -7.31
C ARG A 39 5.72 9.00 -6.51
N ALA A 40 4.85 8.25 -7.14
CA ALA A 40 4.21 7.08 -6.59
C ALA A 40 4.98 5.81 -6.95
N GLY A 41 4.94 4.83 -6.07
CA GLY A 41 5.53 3.52 -6.31
C GLY A 41 4.65 2.41 -5.76
N LEU A 42 4.96 1.18 -6.14
CA LEU A 42 4.21 0.02 -5.74
C LEU A 42 5.16 -1.10 -5.34
N LEU A 43 4.85 -1.76 -4.23
CA LEU A 43 5.54 -2.96 -3.80
C LEU A 43 4.53 -4.10 -3.83
N LYS A 44 4.74 -5.03 -4.74
CA LYS A 44 3.89 -6.22 -4.85
C LYS A 44 4.51 -7.36 -4.05
N ILE A 45 3.78 -7.85 -3.06
CA ILE A 45 4.24 -8.99 -2.26
C ILE A 45 3.77 -10.26 -2.95
N ARG A 46 4.70 -11.16 -3.27
CA ARG A 46 4.40 -12.42 -3.94
C ARG A 46 4.22 -13.55 -2.97
N LEU A 47 4.97 -13.52 -1.87
CA LEU A 47 4.97 -14.60 -0.90
C LEU A 47 4.85 -14.00 0.49
N PHE A 48 3.86 -14.45 1.23
CA PHE A 48 3.62 -13.94 2.56
C PHE A 48 4.40 -14.69 3.63
N ARG A 49 4.67 -15.99 3.43
CA ARG A 49 5.39 -16.81 4.40
C ARG A 49 6.54 -17.54 3.73
N PRO A 50 7.77 -17.49 4.23
CA PRO A 50 8.21 -16.60 5.32
C PRO A 50 8.20 -15.15 4.85
N PHE A 51 7.92 -14.23 5.77
CA PHE A 51 7.82 -12.82 5.42
C PHE A 51 9.22 -12.20 5.30
N PRO A 52 9.57 -11.61 4.14
CA PRO A 52 10.91 -11.06 3.93
C PRO A 52 11.04 -9.66 4.53
N ALA A 53 10.99 -9.57 5.87
CA ALA A 53 10.87 -8.31 6.58
C ALA A 53 12.03 -7.34 6.31
N GLU A 54 13.27 -7.84 6.33
CA GLU A 54 14.43 -6.98 6.16
C GLU A 54 14.50 -6.40 4.75
N GLU A 55 14.23 -7.23 3.75
CA GLU A 55 14.27 -6.80 2.35
C GLU A 55 13.15 -5.80 2.06
N ILE A 56 11.98 -6.02 2.64
CA ILE A 56 10.86 -5.09 2.48
C ILE A 56 11.17 -3.75 3.14
N ALA A 57 11.74 -3.77 4.34
CA ALA A 57 12.13 -2.54 5.01
C ALA A 57 13.17 -1.77 4.19
N GLU A 58 14.11 -2.47 3.57
CA GLU A 58 15.09 -1.84 2.70
C GLU A 58 14.42 -1.18 1.49
N ALA A 59 13.43 -1.84 0.90
CA ALA A 59 12.70 -1.30 -0.24
C ALA A 59 11.89 -0.05 0.13
N LEU A 60 11.46 0.07 1.38
CA LEU A 60 10.61 1.16 1.85
C LEU A 60 11.38 2.27 2.57
N LYS A 61 12.69 2.17 2.66
CA LYS A 61 13.49 3.06 3.52
C LYS A 61 13.38 4.55 3.16
N ASN A 62 13.10 4.88 1.92
CA ASN A 62 13.01 6.27 1.48
C ASN A 62 11.58 6.75 1.27
N VAL A 63 10.61 5.89 1.51
CA VAL A 63 9.19 6.22 1.35
C VAL A 63 8.75 7.09 2.53
N LYS A 64 8.05 8.18 2.24
CA LYS A 64 7.55 9.10 3.27
C LYS A 64 6.10 8.83 3.64
N TYR A 65 5.31 8.36 2.70
CA TYR A 65 3.87 8.13 2.87
C TYR A 65 3.54 6.76 2.31
N LEU A 66 2.96 5.90 3.14
CA LEU A 66 2.79 4.48 2.82
C LEU A 66 1.34 4.05 3.01
N ALA A 67 0.80 3.36 2.02
CA ALA A 67 -0.50 2.70 2.12
C ALA A 67 -0.29 1.20 2.03
N ILE A 68 -0.86 0.46 2.98
CA ILE A 68 -0.77 -0.99 3.00
C ILE A 68 -2.16 -1.55 2.73
N MET A 69 -2.28 -2.38 1.69
CA MET A 69 -3.56 -2.88 1.22
C MET A 69 -3.75 -4.33 1.66
N ASP A 70 -4.67 -4.53 2.59
CA ASP A 70 -5.06 -5.87 3.05
C ASP A 70 -6.37 -6.28 2.41
N ARG A 71 -6.38 -7.45 1.79
CA ARG A 71 -7.61 -7.98 1.21
C ARG A 71 -8.37 -8.78 2.25
N THR A 72 -9.65 -8.45 2.43
CA THR A 72 -10.51 -9.29 3.26
C THR A 72 -11.18 -10.33 2.39
N GLU A 73 -11.24 -11.57 2.88
CA GLU A 73 -11.88 -12.65 2.16
C GLU A 73 -13.11 -13.17 2.90
N ASP A 74 -13.40 -12.64 4.07
CA ASP A 74 -14.58 -13.07 4.82
C ASP A 74 -15.32 -11.88 5.40
N TYR A 75 -16.52 -12.18 5.90
CA TYR A 75 -17.41 -11.14 6.43
C TYR A 75 -17.05 -10.67 7.82
N ASN A 76 -16.14 -11.36 8.48
CA ASN A 76 -15.71 -10.94 9.81
C ASN A 76 -14.85 -9.68 9.75
N GLY A 77 -14.43 -9.30 8.54
CA GLY A 77 -13.81 -8.02 8.33
C GLY A 77 -12.47 -7.83 9.02
N HIS A 78 -11.82 -8.91 9.41
CA HIS A 78 -10.49 -8.80 9.98
C HIS A 78 -9.49 -8.59 8.86
N CYS A 79 -9.09 -7.36 8.71
CA CYS A 79 -7.97 -7.03 7.87
C CYS A 79 -6.77 -6.89 8.75
N GLY A 80 -5.61 -6.92 8.18
CA GLY A 80 -4.48 -6.49 8.91
C GLY A 80 -3.28 -7.41 9.01
N PRO A 81 -3.32 -8.66 8.51
CA PRO A 81 -2.10 -9.47 8.56
C PRO A 81 -0.93 -8.80 7.83
N LEU A 82 -1.17 -8.27 6.64
CA LEU A 82 -0.13 -7.59 5.90
C LEU A 82 0.26 -6.29 6.59
N GLY A 83 -0.72 -5.51 7.03
CA GLY A 83 -0.46 -4.27 7.76
C GLY A 83 0.40 -4.50 8.98
N ALA A 84 0.06 -5.53 9.78
CA ALA A 84 0.82 -5.86 10.98
C ALA A 84 2.26 -6.27 10.65
N GLU A 85 2.44 -7.11 9.63
CA GLU A 85 3.77 -7.58 9.23
C GLU A 85 4.63 -6.44 8.71
N ILE A 86 4.07 -5.57 7.86
CA ILE A 86 4.82 -4.43 7.31
C ILE A 86 5.19 -3.46 8.44
N LYS A 87 4.23 -3.14 9.31
CA LYS A 87 4.51 -2.21 10.42
C LYS A 87 5.57 -2.77 11.35
N SER A 88 5.54 -4.07 11.62
CA SER A 88 6.55 -4.73 12.43
C SER A 88 7.92 -4.63 11.78
N ALA A 89 7.99 -4.88 10.47
CA ALA A 89 9.25 -4.78 9.73
C ALA A 89 9.82 -3.35 9.79
N LEU A 90 8.95 -2.36 9.61
CA LEU A 90 9.36 -0.95 9.66
C LEU A 90 9.84 -0.57 11.06
N TYR A 91 9.11 -1.00 12.08
CA TYR A 91 9.48 -0.71 13.46
C TYR A 91 10.86 -1.27 13.79
N ASN A 92 11.11 -2.52 13.41
CA ASN A 92 12.40 -3.17 13.68
C ASN A 92 13.56 -2.52 12.91
N ALA A 93 13.26 -1.87 11.78
CA ALA A 93 14.26 -1.17 10.99
C ALA A 93 14.37 0.31 11.37
N ASP A 94 13.61 0.77 12.35
CA ASP A 94 13.57 2.17 12.79
C ASP A 94 13.15 3.11 11.65
N LEU A 95 12.13 2.71 10.89
CA LEU A 95 11.55 3.50 9.81
C LEU A 95 10.14 3.93 10.19
N HIS A 96 9.82 5.19 9.93
CA HIS A 96 8.57 5.79 10.40
C HIS A 96 7.81 6.55 9.30
N PRO A 97 7.54 5.94 8.15
CA PRO A 97 6.70 6.63 7.16
C PRO A 97 5.30 6.83 7.72
N ALA A 98 4.64 7.89 7.30
CA ALA A 98 3.23 8.07 7.65
C ALA A 98 2.44 6.95 6.94
N THR A 99 1.78 6.09 7.71
CA THR A 99 1.25 4.84 7.19
C THR A 99 -0.25 4.75 7.41
N LEU A 100 -0.97 4.43 6.32
CA LEU A 100 -2.40 4.10 6.35
C LEU A 100 -2.55 2.65 5.92
N ASN A 101 -3.43 1.93 6.60
CA ASN A 101 -3.73 0.54 6.28
C ASN A 101 -5.18 0.47 5.77
N TYR A 102 -5.37 -0.15 4.62
CA TYR A 102 -6.68 -0.27 4.00
C TYR A 102 -7.12 -1.71 3.91
N CYS A 103 -8.40 -1.94 4.13
CA CYS A 103 -9.05 -3.21 3.91
C CYS A 103 -9.88 -3.09 2.62
N TYR A 104 -9.69 -3.98 1.67
CA TYR A 104 -10.41 -3.93 0.40
C TYR A 104 -10.96 -5.31 0.05
N GLY A 105 -11.74 -5.38 -1.02
CA GLY A 105 -12.32 -6.64 -1.47
C GLY A 105 -13.60 -7.04 -0.76
N ILE A 106 -14.16 -6.14 0.03
CA ILE A 106 -15.41 -6.40 0.74
C ILE A 106 -16.53 -6.67 -0.27
N GLY A 107 -17.26 -7.74 -0.06
CA GLY A 107 -18.31 -8.14 -0.98
C GLY A 107 -17.81 -8.73 -2.28
N GLY A 108 -16.53 -9.12 -2.35
CA GLY A 108 -15.94 -9.72 -3.54
C GLY A 108 -15.62 -8.73 -4.65
N ARG A 109 -15.68 -7.45 -4.37
CA ARG A 109 -15.41 -6.43 -5.39
C ARG A 109 -13.94 -6.21 -5.61
N ASP A 110 -13.55 -6.07 -6.87
CA ASP A 110 -12.18 -5.75 -7.22
C ASP A 110 -11.91 -4.25 -7.11
N VAL A 111 -10.63 -3.91 -6.97
CA VAL A 111 -10.22 -2.52 -6.98
C VAL A 111 -10.18 -1.98 -8.42
N THR A 112 -10.33 -0.68 -8.54
CA THR A 112 -10.21 0.04 -9.81
C THR A 112 -9.05 1.03 -9.70
N VAL A 113 -8.62 1.56 -10.86
CA VAL A 113 -7.61 2.61 -10.86
C VAL A 113 -8.10 3.81 -10.05
N GLU A 114 -9.37 4.19 -10.19
CA GLU A 114 -9.94 5.31 -9.44
C GLU A 114 -9.91 5.06 -7.93
N SER A 115 -10.26 3.83 -7.50
CA SER A 115 -10.26 3.53 -6.06
C SER A 115 -8.84 3.54 -5.50
N LEU A 116 -7.86 3.01 -6.22
CA LEU A 116 -6.48 3.04 -5.75
C LEU A 116 -5.89 4.45 -5.83
N ALA A 117 -6.27 5.24 -6.83
CA ALA A 117 -5.86 6.64 -6.89
C ALA A 117 -6.38 7.42 -5.69
N SER A 118 -7.59 7.10 -5.20
CA SER A 118 -8.13 7.76 -4.01
C SER A 118 -7.27 7.46 -2.77
N VAL A 119 -6.64 6.30 -2.70
CA VAL A 119 -5.73 5.96 -1.60
C VAL A 119 -4.52 6.91 -1.64
N PHE A 120 -3.94 7.12 -2.82
CA PHE A 120 -2.82 8.06 -2.95
C PHE A 120 -3.26 9.49 -2.63
N GLU A 121 -4.50 9.86 -2.96
CA GLU A 121 -5.04 11.17 -2.58
C GLU A 121 -5.11 11.30 -1.06
N ASP A 122 -5.49 10.23 -0.35
CA ASP A 122 -5.49 10.23 1.11
C ASP A 122 -4.07 10.46 1.65
N LEU A 123 -3.07 9.84 1.04
CA LEU A 123 -1.68 10.05 1.45
C LEU A 123 -1.25 11.50 1.23
N LYS A 124 -1.68 12.10 0.12
CA LYS A 124 -1.39 13.51 -0.14
C LYS A 124 -2.06 14.42 0.88
N THR A 125 -3.27 14.08 1.30
CA THR A 125 -3.96 14.82 2.35
C THR A 125 -3.20 14.74 3.67
N VAL A 126 -2.67 13.57 4.01
CA VAL A 126 -1.81 13.42 5.20
C VAL A 126 -0.60 14.36 5.09
N GLU A 127 0.01 14.41 3.92
CA GLU A 127 1.15 15.30 3.69
C GLU A 127 0.77 16.76 3.91
N GLU A 128 -0.38 17.17 3.36
CA GLU A 128 -0.83 18.56 3.41
C GLU A 128 -1.25 18.99 4.81
N THR A 129 -1.92 18.10 5.55
CA THR A 129 -2.44 18.44 6.87
C THR A 129 -1.49 18.12 8.01
N GLY A 130 -0.56 17.19 7.80
CA GLY A 130 0.30 16.69 8.86
C GLY A 130 -0.39 15.74 9.81
N GLU A 131 -1.61 15.31 9.51
CA GLU A 131 -2.40 14.44 10.38
C GLU A 131 -2.81 13.17 9.65
N LEU A 132 -2.65 12.02 10.32
CA LEU A 132 -3.00 10.73 9.74
C LEU A 132 -4.51 10.49 9.70
N GLY A 133 -5.24 11.01 10.68
CA GLY A 133 -6.65 10.68 10.83
C GLY A 133 -6.80 9.22 11.19
N GLU A 134 -7.81 8.55 10.65
CA GLU A 134 -7.97 7.11 10.86
C GLU A 134 -6.88 6.38 10.10
N THR A 135 -6.15 5.50 10.81
CA THR A 135 -5.03 4.77 10.22
C THR A 135 -5.46 3.42 9.63
N TYR A 136 -6.64 2.95 9.98
CA TYR A 136 -7.18 1.69 9.50
C TYR A 136 -8.52 1.99 8.82
N ARG A 137 -8.56 1.82 7.51
CA ARG A 137 -9.69 2.29 6.70
C ARG A 137 -10.23 1.19 5.81
N TYR A 138 -11.48 1.31 5.42
CA TYR A 138 -12.09 0.44 4.44
C TYR A 138 -12.13 1.16 3.10
N LEU A 139 -11.68 0.48 2.05
CA LEU A 139 -11.73 1.03 0.70
C LEU A 139 -13.03 0.62 0.05
N SER A 140 -13.85 1.61 -0.30
CA SER A 140 -15.10 1.37 -1.02
C SER A 140 -14.86 1.50 -2.52
N VAL A 141 -15.35 0.53 -3.28
CA VAL A 141 -15.33 0.60 -4.74
C VAL A 141 -16.72 1.01 -5.19
N ARG A 142 -16.82 2.14 -5.87
CA ARG A 142 -18.08 2.60 -6.42
C ARG A 142 -18.23 2.09 -7.84
N GLU A 143 -19.41 1.68 -8.14
CA GLU A 143 -19.75 1.24 -9.48
C GLU A 143 -20.04 2.41 -10.40
#